data_2f863f6820f3de9ebafb99575707eabb
#
_entry.id   2f863f6820f3de9ebafb99575707eabb
#
_cell.length_a   1.000
_cell.length_b   1.000
_cell.length_c   1.000
_cell.angle_alpha   90.00
_cell.angle_beta   90.00
_cell.angle_gamma   90.00
#
_symmetry.space_group_name_H-M   'P 1'
#
loop_
_entity.id
_entity.type
_entity.pdbx_description
1 polymer ?
#
loop_
_entity_poly.entity_id
_entity_poly.type
_entity_poly.pdbx_seq_one_letter_code
_entity_poly.pdbx_strand_id
1 'polypeptide(L)'
;MINRGYDAEFAARCFKQIEGFGTYGFPESHAASFSLLVYVSAWIKCHYPDVFICALLNAQPVGFYAPAQLVAEARRNGIQVRSVDISHSAWDSTLEPDPQNRRGHHAVRLGLRSVKGLARGEGERIAASRQPASGCYGEQNAPAAHSPPAFASLAEIMRRADVSAKALQAIAAADGFASMRLDRRAAQWQIRALGRQRLQEMPLFAHATRRHASVAGTEPDVSLPIATGGEEVAADYRSLGLSLKAHPVTMLAPHLQAAGWQSCAMAHDVRDGTRLRLVGLVTMRQRPGTASGTVFLTLEDDIHALNVIVWPKLTETYREALLRSQIL
;
A
#
# COMPACT_ATOMS: atom_id res chain seq x y z
N MET A 1 6.04 -4.20 -50.15
CA MET A 1 6.66 -2.99 -49.56
C MET A 1 7.67 -2.39 -50.54
N ILE A 2 8.63 -3.15 -51.04
CA ILE A 2 9.68 -2.64 -51.96
C ILE A 2 9.08 -1.97 -53.19
N ASN A 3 8.09 -2.58 -53.87
CA ASN A 3 7.39 -2.01 -55.03
C ASN A 3 6.58 -0.71 -54.70
N ARG A 4 6.47 -0.32 -53.45
CA ARG A 4 5.81 0.95 -52.98
C ARG A 4 6.83 1.96 -52.49
N GLY A 5 8.13 1.78 -52.79
CA GLY A 5 9.20 2.74 -52.48
C GLY A 5 9.76 2.63 -51.03
N TYR A 6 9.40 1.59 -50.27
CA TYR A 6 10.03 1.38 -48.97
C TYR A 6 11.42 0.73 -49.14
N ASP A 7 12.35 1.16 -48.29
CA ASP A 7 13.70 0.59 -48.26
C ASP A 7 13.68 -0.92 -47.99
N ALA A 8 14.59 -1.65 -48.71
CA ALA A 8 14.65 -3.11 -48.64
C ALA A 8 15.00 -3.60 -47.21
N GLU A 9 15.89 -2.90 -46.51
CA GLU A 9 16.29 -3.25 -45.15
C GLU A 9 15.15 -3.03 -44.15
N PHE A 10 14.39 -1.94 -44.32
CA PHE A 10 13.19 -1.69 -43.55
C PHE A 10 12.13 -2.79 -43.78
N ALA A 11 11.91 -3.17 -45.05
CA ALA A 11 10.97 -4.22 -45.38
C ALA A 11 11.38 -5.58 -44.77
N ALA A 12 12.68 -5.91 -44.79
CA ALA A 12 13.20 -7.14 -44.20
C ALA A 12 13.04 -7.15 -42.66
N ARG A 13 13.27 -6.01 -41.97
CA ARG A 13 13.06 -5.87 -40.52
C ARG A 13 11.58 -6.07 -40.16
N CYS A 14 10.66 -5.45 -40.91
CA CYS A 14 9.23 -5.64 -40.72
C CYS A 14 8.81 -7.10 -40.91
N PHE A 15 9.34 -7.76 -41.96
CA PHE A 15 9.05 -9.16 -42.21
C PHE A 15 9.55 -10.07 -41.10
N LYS A 16 10.77 -9.82 -40.58
CA LYS A 16 11.34 -10.57 -39.47
C LYS A 16 10.54 -10.39 -38.15
N GLN A 17 9.96 -9.22 -37.94
CA GLN A 17 9.04 -9.01 -36.82
C GLN A 17 7.75 -9.83 -36.96
N ILE A 18 7.17 -9.84 -38.19
CA ILE A 18 5.96 -10.62 -38.49
C ILE A 18 6.23 -12.13 -38.39
N GLU A 19 7.40 -12.58 -38.88
CA GLU A 19 7.83 -13.99 -38.78
C GLU A 19 7.92 -14.46 -37.31
N GLY A 20 8.39 -13.59 -36.38
CA GLY A 20 8.40 -13.87 -34.96
C GLY A 20 6.99 -14.09 -34.38
N PHE A 21 5.96 -13.47 -34.96
CA PHE A 21 4.56 -13.74 -34.60
C PHE A 21 4.00 -15.03 -35.20
N GLY A 22 4.59 -15.53 -36.29
CA GLY A 22 4.13 -16.75 -36.98
C GLY A 22 4.19 -18.00 -36.10
N THR A 23 5.16 -18.09 -35.21
CA THR A 23 5.31 -19.20 -34.26
C THR A 23 4.32 -19.14 -33.07
N TYR A 24 3.82 -17.95 -32.72
CA TYR A 24 2.84 -17.77 -31.64
C TYR A 24 1.40 -17.79 -32.17
N GLY A 25 1.19 -17.52 -33.46
CA GLY A 25 -0.12 -17.23 -34.06
C GLY A 25 -0.64 -15.87 -33.63
N PHE A 26 -1.51 -15.25 -34.40
CA PHE A 26 -2.23 -14.03 -33.93
C PHE A 26 -3.56 -14.48 -33.31
N PRO A 27 -3.71 -14.42 -31.98
CA PRO A 27 -4.92 -14.85 -31.31
C PRO A 27 -6.02 -13.76 -31.48
N GLU A 28 -6.64 -13.71 -32.65
CA GLU A 28 -7.66 -12.70 -32.97
C GLU A 28 -8.81 -12.69 -31.96
N SER A 29 -9.28 -13.86 -31.58
CA SER A 29 -10.33 -14.01 -30.56
C SER A 29 -9.87 -13.46 -29.19
N HIS A 30 -8.61 -13.66 -28.83
CA HIS A 30 -8.02 -13.10 -27.61
C HIS A 30 -7.97 -11.56 -27.69
N ALA A 31 -7.47 -11.01 -28.80
CA ALA A 31 -7.40 -9.56 -28.98
C ALA A 31 -8.80 -8.92 -28.99
N ALA A 32 -9.78 -9.51 -29.67
CA ALA A 32 -11.15 -9.03 -29.72
C ALA A 32 -11.84 -9.08 -28.35
N SER A 33 -11.65 -10.15 -27.59
CA SER A 33 -12.23 -10.29 -26.25
C SER A 33 -11.62 -9.28 -25.27
N PHE A 34 -10.30 -9.08 -25.31
CA PHE A 34 -9.64 -8.14 -24.42
C PHE A 34 -9.85 -6.69 -24.80
N SER A 35 -10.11 -6.35 -26.06
CA SER A 35 -10.37 -4.97 -26.49
C SER A 35 -11.56 -4.35 -25.78
N LEU A 36 -12.64 -5.09 -25.57
CA LEU A 36 -13.81 -4.64 -24.82
C LEU A 36 -13.44 -4.38 -23.35
N LEU A 37 -12.72 -5.32 -22.70
CA LEU A 37 -12.30 -5.17 -21.31
C LEU A 37 -11.39 -3.98 -21.11
N VAL A 38 -10.43 -3.78 -22.04
CA VAL A 38 -9.50 -2.62 -22.01
C VAL A 38 -10.28 -1.33 -22.17
N TYR A 39 -11.21 -1.25 -23.12
CA TYR A 39 -12.04 -0.07 -23.33
C TYR A 39 -12.87 0.28 -22.09
N VAL A 40 -13.60 -0.69 -21.53
CA VAL A 40 -14.41 -0.49 -20.34
C VAL A 40 -13.56 -0.08 -19.14
N SER A 41 -12.41 -0.74 -18.92
CA SER A 41 -11.50 -0.41 -17.85
C SER A 41 -10.93 1.01 -17.98
N ALA A 42 -10.52 1.40 -19.20
CA ALA A 42 -10.04 2.75 -19.49
C ALA A 42 -11.13 3.80 -19.29
N TRP A 43 -12.36 3.49 -19.68
CA TRP A 43 -13.51 4.39 -19.50
C TRP A 43 -13.82 4.59 -18.03
N ILE A 44 -13.88 3.51 -17.22
CA ILE A 44 -14.11 3.62 -15.77
C ILE A 44 -12.96 4.41 -15.12
N LYS A 45 -11.70 4.12 -15.49
CA LYS A 45 -10.55 4.87 -14.96
C LYS A 45 -10.65 6.37 -15.27
N CYS A 46 -11.14 6.74 -16.46
CA CYS A 46 -11.25 8.12 -16.88
C CYS A 46 -12.37 8.88 -16.14
N HIS A 47 -13.54 8.26 -16.01
CA HIS A 47 -14.75 8.93 -15.50
C HIS A 47 -14.98 8.69 -14.00
N TYR A 48 -14.53 7.55 -13.46
CA TYR A 48 -14.72 7.15 -12.06
C TYR A 48 -13.42 6.59 -11.47
N PRO A 49 -12.35 7.41 -11.41
CA PRO A 49 -11.04 6.95 -10.95
C PRO A 49 -11.06 6.48 -9.49
N ASP A 50 -11.90 7.03 -8.64
CA ASP A 50 -12.14 6.60 -7.25
C ASP A 50 -12.69 5.17 -7.19
N VAL A 51 -13.73 4.87 -7.97
CA VAL A 51 -14.32 3.53 -8.07
C VAL A 51 -13.30 2.55 -8.63
N PHE A 52 -12.59 2.93 -9.70
CA PHE A 52 -11.59 2.09 -10.35
C PHE A 52 -10.47 1.68 -9.39
N ILE A 53 -9.89 2.64 -8.67
CA ILE A 53 -8.81 2.38 -7.69
C ILE A 53 -9.32 1.53 -6.53
N CYS A 54 -10.50 1.83 -5.99
CA CYS A 54 -11.12 1.05 -4.92
C CYS A 54 -11.32 -0.41 -5.34
N ALA A 55 -11.83 -0.65 -6.53
CA ALA A 55 -12.01 -1.99 -7.09
C ALA A 55 -10.68 -2.74 -7.25
N LEU A 56 -9.64 -2.09 -7.77
CA LEU A 56 -8.30 -2.69 -7.92
C LEU A 56 -7.64 -3.01 -6.58
N LEU A 57 -7.80 -2.15 -5.56
CA LEU A 57 -7.32 -2.44 -4.20
C LEU A 57 -8.02 -3.67 -3.61
N ASN A 58 -9.30 -3.87 -3.89
CA ASN A 58 -10.07 -5.03 -3.43
C ASN A 58 -9.83 -6.29 -4.26
N ALA A 59 -9.39 -6.16 -5.50
CA ALA A 59 -9.04 -7.28 -6.36
C ALA A 59 -7.62 -7.83 -6.13
N GLN A 60 -6.83 -7.22 -5.24
CA GLN A 60 -5.46 -7.68 -4.95
C GLN A 60 -5.41 -9.15 -4.52
N PRO A 61 -4.37 -9.92 -4.98
CA PRO A 61 -3.23 -9.49 -5.80
C PRO A 61 -3.58 -9.35 -7.29
N VAL A 62 -3.20 -8.21 -7.90
CA VAL A 62 -3.47 -7.91 -9.33
C VAL A 62 -2.14 -7.78 -10.08
N GLY A 63 -1.72 -8.85 -10.72
CA GLY A 63 -0.52 -8.86 -11.55
C GLY A 63 0.70 -8.25 -10.86
N PHE A 64 1.32 -7.27 -11.51
CA PHE A 64 2.56 -6.62 -11.02
C PHE A 64 2.32 -5.28 -10.29
N TYR A 65 1.06 -4.86 -10.11
CA TYR A 65 0.74 -3.59 -9.48
C TYR A 65 0.62 -3.72 -7.97
N ALA A 66 1.60 -3.15 -7.25
CA ALA A 66 1.54 -3.09 -5.80
C ALA A 66 0.48 -2.07 -5.32
N PRO A 67 -0.14 -2.27 -4.14
CA PRO A 67 -1.07 -1.30 -3.57
C PRO A 67 -0.53 0.12 -3.48
N ALA A 68 0.77 0.29 -3.20
CA ALA A 68 1.44 1.59 -3.18
C ALA A 68 1.31 2.35 -4.50
N GLN A 69 1.49 1.64 -5.64
CA GLN A 69 1.37 2.24 -6.98
C GLN A 69 -0.07 2.68 -7.27
N LEU A 70 -1.07 1.88 -6.86
CA LEU A 70 -2.48 2.24 -6.99
C LEU A 70 -2.83 3.48 -6.16
N VAL A 71 -2.29 3.58 -4.95
CA VAL A 71 -2.45 4.75 -4.08
C VAL A 71 -1.77 5.99 -4.67
N ALA A 72 -0.55 5.85 -5.22
CA ALA A 72 0.15 6.94 -5.90
C ALA A 72 -0.66 7.43 -7.13
N GLU A 73 -1.22 6.51 -7.91
CA GLU A 73 -2.08 6.84 -9.04
C GLU A 73 -3.37 7.55 -8.60
N ALA A 74 -4.01 7.10 -7.50
CA ALA A 74 -5.16 7.77 -6.93
C ALA A 74 -4.86 9.24 -6.61
N ARG A 75 -3.75 9.49 -5.91
CA ARG A 75 -3.32 10.84 -5.53
C ARG A 75 -3.02 11.72 -6.74
N ARG A 76 -2.36 11.18 -7.78
CA ARG A 76 -2.12 11.91 -9.05
C ARG A 76 -3.42 12.33 -9.74
N ASN A 77 -4.47 11.53 -9.59
CA ASN A 77 -5.82 11.85 -10.11
C ASN A 77 -6.65 12.71 -9.15
N GLY A 78 -6.06 13.20 -8.05
CA GLY A 78 -6.75 14.04 -7.07
C GLY A 78 -7.75 13.29 -6.18
N ILE A 79 -7.61 11.96 -6.07
CA ILE A 79 -8.42 11.12 -5.17
C ILE A 79 -7.75 11.06 -3.82
N GLN A 80 -8.48 11.43 -2.77
CA GLN A 80 -8.03 11.28 -1.39
C GLN A 80 -8.03 9.80 -1.01
N VAL A 81 -6.91 9.31 -0.45
CA VAL A 81 -6.85 7.97 0.14
C VAL A 81 -6.71 8.11 1.64
N ARG A 82 -7.64 7.49 2.37
CA ARG A 82 -7.71 7.51 3.84
C ARG A 82 -7.11 6.22 4.41
N SER A 83 -6.36 6.37 5.51
CA SER A 83 -5.69 5.26 6.19
C SER A 83 -6.69 4.22 6.73
N VAL A 84 -6.18 3.03 7.01
CA VAL A 84 -6.90 2.04 7.80
C VAL A 84 -7.26 2.64 9.16
N ASP A 85 -8.50 2.43 9.60
CA ASP A 85 -8.96 2.88 10.91
C ASP A 85 -9.99 1.89 11.50
N ILE A 86 -9.84 1.59 12.78
CA ILE A 86 -10.66 0.61 13.49
C ILE A 86 -12.14 0.99 13.52
N SER A 87 -12.46 2.28 13.51
CA SER A 87 -13.85 2.77 13.57
C SER A 87 -14.50 2.88 12.18
N HIS A 88 -13.70 2.96 11.11
CA HIS A 88 -14.18 3.30 9.78
C HIS A 88 -13.98 2.20 8.73
N SER A 89 -12.82 1.51 8.74
CA SER A 89 -12.47 0.57 7.67
C SER A 89 -13.27 -0.73 7.73
N ALA A 90 -13.97 -1.08 6.67
CA ALA A 90 -14.50 -2.43 6.46
C ALA A 90 -13.36 -3.42 6.18
N TRP A 91 -13.67 -4.70 5.93
CA TRP A 91 -12.66 -5.64 5.47
C TRP A 91 -12.10 -5.21 4.12
N ASP A 92 -12.93 -4.92 3.15
CA ASP A 92 -12.56 -4.37 1.86
C ASP A 92 -12.43 -2.83 1.92
N SER A 93 -11.68 -2.27 0.99
CA SER A 93 -11.62 -0.82 0.79
C SER A 93 -12.99 -0.28 0.35
N THR A 94 -13.35 0.90 0.81
CA THR A 94 -14.68 1.51 0.57
C THR A 94 -14.55 2.94 0.07
N LEU A 95 -15.62 3.42 -0.54
CA LEU A 95 -15.74 4.82 -0.94
C LEU A 95 -16.45 5.61 0.17
N GLU A 96 -15.87 6.75 0.52
CA GLU A 96 -16.43 7.68 1.49
C GLU A 96 -16.65 9.05 0.84
N PRO A 97 -17.68 9.81 1.24
CA PRO A 97 -17.88 11.17 0.74
C PRO A 97 -16.62 12.04 0.94
N ASP A 98 -16.28 12.81 -0.08
CA ASP A 98 -15.21 13.79 -0.03
C ASP A 98 -15.73 15.16 -0.50
N PRO A 99 -16.29 15.97 0.42
CA PRO A 99 -16.85 17.29 0.10
C PRO A 99 -15.81 18.28 -0.44
N GLN A 100 -14.51 18.01 -0.25
CA GLN A 100 -13.43 18.86 -0.74
C GLN A 100 -13.04 18.54 -2.19
N ASN A 101 -13.49 17.42 -2.71
CA ASN A 101 -13.19 17.02 -4.08
C ASN A 101 -14.04 17.80 -5.09
N ARG A 102 -13.42 18.74 -5.78
CA ARG A 102 -14.12 19.61 -6.76
C ARG A 102 -14.67 18.87 -7.97
N ARG A 103 -14.21 17.66 -8.25
CA ARG A 103 -14.67 16.81 -9.36
C ARG A 103 -15.81 15.88 -8.94
N GLY A 104 -16.22 15.90 -7.68
CA GLY A 104 -17.29 15.05 -7.15
C GLY A 104 -16.90 13.60 -6.93
N HIS A 105 -15.59 13.27 -6.94
CA HIS A 105 -15.11 11.92 -6.63
C HIS A 105 -15.12 11.68 -5.12
N HIS A 106 -15.24 10.41 -4.75
CA HIS A 106 -15.16 9.96 -3.36
C HIS A 106 -13.72 9.80 -2.90
N ALA A 107 -13.50 9.85 -1.59
CA ALA A 107 -12.27 9.37 -0.99
C ALA A 107 -12.29 7.84 -0.92
N VAL A 108 -11.13 7.21 -1.07
CA VAL A 108 -10.96 5.77 -0.90
C VAL A 108 -10.44 5.49 0.50
N ARG A 109 -11.23 4.79 1.34
CA ARG A 109 -10.80 4.27 2.64
C ARG A 109 -10.11 2.93 2.44
N LEU A 110 -8.88 2.76 2.92
CA LEU A 110 -8.21 1.46 2.90
C LEU A 110 -8.93 0.47 3.82
N GLY A 111 -9.16 -0.72 3.31
CA GLY A 111 -9.78 -1.82 4.05
C GLY A 111 -8.82 -2.50 5.02
N LEU A 112 -9.35 -3.17 6.05
CA LEU A 112 -8.60 -3.96 7.03
C LEU A 112 -7.79 -5.10 6.37
N ARG A 113 -8.20 -5.57 5.18
CA ARG A 113 -7.47 -6.56 4.38
C ARG A 113 -6.05 -6.11 3.99
N SER A 114 -5.79 -4.80 3.98
CA SER A 114 -4.47 -4.23 3.69
C SER A 114 -3.48 -4.47 4.83
N VAL A 115 -3.96 -4.79 6.03
CA VAL A 115 -3.14 -5.01 7.23
C VAL A 115 -2.51 -6.39 7.17
N LYS A 116 -1.18 -6.45 7.03
CA LYS A 116 -0.44 -7.72 7.02
C LYS A 116 -0.59 -8.45 8.35
N GLY A 117 -0.92 -9.73 8.27
CA GLY A 117 -1.06 -10.60 9.44
C GLY A 117 -2.41 -10.54 10.14
N LEU A 118 -3.37 -9.74 9.66
CA LEU A 118 -4.75 -9.75 10.11
C LEU A 118 -5.56 -10.82 9.37
N ALA A 119 -6.19 -11.71 10.08
CA ALA A 119 -7.06 -12.74 9.50
C ALA A 119 -8.40 -12.13 9.05
N ARG A 120 -8.93 -12.58 7.91
CA ARG A 120 -10.18 -12.07 7.34
C ARG A 120 -11.35 -12.14 8.34
N GLY A 121 -11.54 -13.29 8.97
CA GLY A 121 -12.64 -13.47 9.92
C GLY A 121 -12.55 -12.53 11.13
N GLU A 122 -11.34 -12.19 11.61
CA GLU A 122 -11.17 -11.20 12.69
C GLU A 122 -11.50 -9.79 12.20
N GLY A 123 -11.04 -9.41 11.00
CA GLY A 123 -11.35 -8.11 10.40
C GLY A 123 -12.86 -7.93 10.15
N GLU A 124 -13.54 -8.96 9.65
CA GLU A 124 -15.00 -8.93 9.44
C GLU A 124 -15.77 -8.81 10.76
N ARG A 125 -15.36 -9.54 11.81
CA ARG A 125 -15.97 -9.41 13.14
C ARG A 125 -15.78 -8.03 13.74
N ILE A 126 -14.60 -7.41 13.58
CA ILE A 126 -14.37 -6.02 14.00
C ILE A 126 -15.35 -5.09 13.28
N ALA A 127 -15.47 -5.20 11.96
CA ALA A 127 -16.38 -4.37 11.19
C ALA A 127 -17.84 -4.54 11.60
N ALA A 128 -18.26 -5.78 11.85
CA ALA A 128 -19.63 -6.11 12.27
C ALA A 128 -19.95 -5.70 13.72
N SER A 129 -18.94 -5.64 14.60
CA SER A 129 -19.14 -5.33 16.03
C SER A 129 -19.24 -3.84 16.34
N ARG A 130 -19.12 -2.94 15.35
CA ARG A 130 -19.31 -1.50 15.56
C ARG A 130 -20.74 -1.24 15.98
N GLN A 131 -20.94 -0.41 16.99
CA GLN A 131 -22.29 0.08 17.26
C GLN A 131 -22.69 1.01 16.12
N PRO A 132 -23.90 0.86 15.56
CA PRO A 132 -24.47 1.94 14.80
C PRO A 132 -24.49 3.17 15.72
N ALA A 133 -24.04 4.33 15.23
CA ALA A 133 -24.10 5.57 15.99
C ALA A 133 -25.53 5.71 16.55
N SER A 134 -25.65 5.58 17.87
CA SER A 134 -26.96 5.60 18.55
C SER A 134 -27.55 7.00 18.42
N GLY A 135 -28.62 7.12 17.66
CA GLY A 135 -29.47 8.30 17.60
C GLY A 135 -29.07 9.27 16.51
N CYS A 136 -29.89 9.25 15.51
CA CYS A 136 -30.41 10.33 14.68
C CYS A 136 -30.65 9.80 13.26
N TYR A 137 -31.78 9.20 13.06
CA TYR A 137 -32.42 9.21 11.76
C TYR A 137 -32.62 10.69 11.40
N GLY A 138 -31.72 11.28 10.63
CA GLY A 138 -31.94 12.65 10.18
C GLY A 138 -30.73 13.48 9.72
N GLU A 139 -29.50 13.13 10.08
CA GLU A 139 -28.35 13.94 9.64
C GLU A 139 -27.29 13.11 8.90
N GLN A 140 -27.55 12.89 7.62
CA GLN A 140 -26.61 12.24 6.69
C GLN A 140 -25.43 13.16 6.27
N ASN A 141 -25.28 14.35 6.85
CA ASN A 141 -24.32 15.38 6.43
C ASN A 141 -23.34 15.86 7.51
N ALA A 142 -23.16 15.14 8.63
CA ALA A 142 -22.12 15.52 9.56
C ALA A 142 -20.73 15.13 8.99
N PRO A 143 -19.76 16.05 8.96
CA PRO A 143 -18.40 15.71 8.49
C PRO A 143 -17.80 14.63 9.39
N ALA A 144 -17.22 13.60 8.78
CA ALA A 144 -16.67 12.40 9.42
C ALA A 144 -15.62 12.66 10.53
N ALA A 145 -15.16 13.89 10.68
CA ALA A 145 -14.15 14.29 11.67
C ALA A 145 -14.67 14.35 13.11
N HIS A 146 -15.99 14.29 13.38
CA HIS A 146 -16.57 14.51 14.71
C HIS A 146 -17.47 13.37 15.20
N SER A 147 -17.54 12.26 14.48
CA SER A 147 -18.28 11.09 14.98
C SER A 147 -17.51 10.46 16.15
N PRO A 148 -18.20 10.10 17.27
CA PRO A 148 -17.55 9.42 18.37
C PRO A 148 -16.93 8.10 17.90
N PRO A 149 -15.82 7.66 18.50
CA PRO A 149 -15.19 6.40 18.13
C PRO A 149 -16.17 5.23 18.33
N ALA A 150 -16.17 4.28 17.41
CA ALA A 150 -17.06 3.11 17.46
C ALA A 150 -16.81 2.21 18.70
N PHE A 151 -15.66 2.38 19.35
CA PHE A 151 -15.23 1.64 20.54
C PHE A 151 -14.61 2.60 21.54
N ALA A 152 -14.91 2.40 22.84
CA ALA A 152 -14.36 3.21 23.91
C ALA A 152 -12.95 2.76 24.33
N SER A 153 -12.57 1.49 24.12
CA SER A 153 -11.26 0.96 24.52
C SER A 153 -10.84 -0.26 23.69
N LEU A 154 -9.54 -0.57 23.71
CA LEU A 154 -8.99 -1.78 23.09
C LEU A 154 -9.54 -3.07 23.71
N ALA A 155 -9.79 -3.07 25.03
CA ALA A 155 -10.41 -4.19 25.74
C ALA A 155 -11.86 -4.43 25.27
N GLU A 156 -12.58 -3.36 24.98
CA GLU A 156 -13.93 -3.47 24.42
C GLU A 156 -13.91 -4.11 23.04
N ILE A 157 -12.97 -3.73 22.16
CA ILE A 157 -12.82 -4.34 20.85
C ILE A 157 -12.58 -5.84 20.96
N MET A 158 -11.64 -6.25 21.82
CA MET A 158 -11.34 -7.66 22.05
C MET A 158 -12.59 -8.46 22.49
N ARG A 159 -13.38 -7.89 23.40
CA ARG A 159 -14.58 -8.54 23.94
C ARG A 159 -15.73 -8.58 22.93
N ARG A 160 -16.02 -7.44 22.26
CA ARG A 160 -17.17 -7.32 21.36
C ARG A 160 -16.95 -8.03 20.03
N ALA A 161 -15.75 -7.90 19.47
CA ALA A 161 -15.41 -8.51 18.19
C ALA A 161 -14.85 -9.93 18.33
N ASP A 162 -14.62 -10.40 19.56
CA ASP A 162 -13.97 -11.69 19.85
C ASP A 162 -12.69 -11.90 19.02
N VAL A 163 -11.77 -10.95 19.14
CA VAL A 163 -10.52 -10.95 18.39
C VAL A 163 -9.31 -11.12 19.29
N SER A 164 -8.25 -11.67 18.70
CA SER A 164 -7.00 -11.92 19.43
C SER A 164 -6.19 -10.65 19.66
N ALA A 165 -5.35 -10.66 20.69
CA ALA A 165 -4.35 -9.60 20.88
C ALA A 165 -3.42 -9.46 19.68
N LYS A 166 -3.14 -10.57 18.95
CA LYS A 166 -2.34 -10.57 17.73
C LYS A 166 -3.00 -9.75 16.61
N ALA A 167 -4.32 -9.87 16.44
CA ALA A 167 -5.07 -9.08 15.46
C ALA A 167 -5.00 -7.59 15.77
N LEU A 168 -5.21 -7.21 17.03
CA LEU A 168 -5.07 -5.81 17.46
C LEU A 168 -3.64 -5.30 17.29
N GLN A 169 -2.61 -6.12 17.58
CA GLN A 169 -1.21 -5.77 17.35
C GLN A 169 -0.92 -5.50 15.86
N ALA A 170 -1.51 -6.29 14.95
CA ALA A 170 -1.37 -6.06 13.51
C ALA A 170 -2.00 -4.72 13.10
N ILE A 171 -3.20 -4.39 13.62
CA ILE A 171 -3.87 -3.12 13.36
C ILE A 171 -3.09 -1.94 13.99
N ALA A 172 -2.54 -2.11 15.19
CA ALA A 172 -1.67 -1.11 15.81
C ALA A 172 -0.40 -0.88 15.00
N ALA A 173 0.21 -1.94 14.47
CA ALA A 173 1.36 -1.82 13.58
C ALA A 173 1.04 -1.03 12.30
N ALA A 174 -0.20 -1.05 11.84
CA ALA A 174 -0.71 -0.29 10.69
C ALA A 174 -1.24 1.11 11.05
N ASP A 175 -1.03 1.57 12.30
CA ASP A 175 -1.51 2.87 12.80
C ASP A 175 -3.04 3.04 12.73
N GLY A 176 -3.78 1.93 12.90
CA GLY A 176 -5.23 1.86 12.66
C GLY A 176 -6.12 2.30 13.83
N PHE A 177 -5.58 3.01 14.84
CA PHE A 177 -6.33 3.47 16.03
C PHE A 177 -6.43 4.99 16.13
N ALA A 178 -6.22 5.70 15.01
CA ALA A 178 -6.22 7.17 14.98
C ALA A 178 -7.55 7.77 15.49
N SER A 179 -8.71 7.16 15.15
CA SER A 179 -10.04 7.58 15.66
C SER A 179 -10.18 7.47 17.18
N MET A 180 -9.41 6.59 17.82
CA MET A 180 -9.34 6.43 19.26
C MET A 180 -8.28 7.34 19.92
N ARG A 181 -7.63 8.20 19.14
CA ARG A 181 -6.51 9.06 19.58
C ARG A 181 -5.33 8.28 20.18
N LEU A 182 -5.13 7.07 19.72
CA LEU A 182 -4.00 6.23 20.08
C LEU A 182 -3.02 6.19 18.91
N ASP A 183 -1.78 6.61 19.16
CA ASP A 183 -0.69 6.41 18.23
C ASP A 183 -0.24 4.94 18.22
N ARG A 184 0.57 4.60 17.25
CA ARG A 184 1.08 3.24 17.03
C ARG A 184 1.75 2.64 18.28
N ARG A 185 2.61 3.41 18.94
CA ARG A 185 3.37 2.93 20.11
C ARG A 185 2.48 2.75 21.33
N ALA A 186 1.63 3.72 21.60
CA ALA A 186 0.67 3.66 22.71
C ALA A 186 -0.30 2.49 22.54
N ALA A 187 -0.85 2.30 21.33
CA ALA A 187 -1.73 1.18 21.03
C ALA A 187 -1.02 -0.17 21.24
N GLN A 188 0.19 -0.34 20.71
CA GLN A 188 0.97 -1.57 20.87
C GLN A 188 1.29 -1.86 22.35
N TRP A 189 1.61 -0.83 23.12
CA TRP A 189 1.88 -0.96 24.55
C TRP A 189 0.65 -1.45 25.31
N GLN A 190 -0.48 -0.77 25.13
CA GLN A 190 -1.74 -1.13 25.81
C GLN A 190 -2.21 -2.55 25.43
N ILE A 191 -2.08 -2.96 24.18
CA ILE A 191 -2.46 -4.31 23.73
C ILE A 191 -1.58 -5.38 24.40
N ARG A 192 -0.29 -5.12 24.61
CA ARG A 192 0.60 -6.05 25.33
C ARG A 192 0.19 -6.21 26.78
N ALA A 193 -0.23 -5.12 27.44
CA ALA A 193 -0.75 -5.17 28.80
C ALA A 193 -2.04 -6.01 28.89
N LEU A 194 -2.99 -5.81 27.95
CA LEU A 194 -4.21 -6.61 27.86
C LEU A 194 -3.95 -8.11 27.64
N GLY A 195 -2.98 -8.45 26.82
CA GLY A 195 -2.58 -9.84 26.60
C GLY A 195 -2.04 -10.53 27.86
N ARG A 196 -1.31 -9.80 28.70
CA ARG A 196 -0.84 -10.28 30.01
C ARG A 196 -1.98 -10.47 31.01
N GLN A 197 -2.92 -9.53 31.09
CA GLN A 197 -4.09 -9.63 31.96
C GLN A 197 -4.93 -10.88 31.65
N ARG A 198 -5.19 -11.14 30.38
CA ARG A 198 -5.94 -12.35 29.96
C ARG A 198 -5.25 -13.66 30.34
N LEU A 199 -3.92 -13.69 30.32
CA LEU A 199 -3.15 -14.83 30.82
C LEU A 199 -3.30 -14.99 32.37
N GLN A 200 -3.34 -13.89 33.11
CA GLN A 200 -3.52 -13.91 34.57
C GLN A 200 -4.93 -14.34 34.99
N GLU A 201 -5.94 -14.13 34.15
CA GLU A 201 -7.33 -14.54 34.37
C GLU A 201 -7.56 -16.04 34.08
N MET A 202 -6.61 -16.75 33.49
CA MET A 202 -6.72 -18.19 33.30
C MET A 202 -6.73 -18.92 34.66
N PRO A 203 -7.59 -19.95 34.84
CA PRO A 203 -7.83 -20.59 36.16
C PRO A 203 -6.56 -21.03 36.90
N LEU A 204 -5.56 -21.51 36.15
CA LEU A 204 -4.26 -21.96 36.71
C LEU A 204 -3.43 -20.77 37.25
N PHE A 205 -3.49 -19.61 36.58
CA PHE A 205 -2.72 -18.44 36.97
C PHE A 205 -3.51 -17.55 37.97
N ALA A 206 -4.84 -17.54 37.92
CA ALA A 206 -5.70 -16.83 38.86
C ALA A 206 -5.47 -17.26 40.31
N HIS A 207 -5.12 -18.53 40.54
CA HIS A 207 -4.80 -19.02 41.87
C HIS A 207 -3.42 -18.53 42.37
N ALA A 208 -2.44 -18.43 41.47
CA ALA A 208 -1.12 -17.87 41.80
C ALA A 208 -1.19 -16.35 42.08
N THR A 209 -2.00 -15.62 41.31
CA THR A 209 -2.14 -14.16 41.43
C THR A 209 -2.86 -13.75 42.71
N ARG A 210 -3.81 -14.56 43.21
CA ARG A 210 -4.50 -14.28 44.51
C ARG A 210 -3.54 -14.33 45.69
N ARG A 211 -2.46 -15.11 45.63
CA ARG A 211 -1.43 -15.14 46.69
C ARG A 211 -0.47 -13.94 46.67
N HIS A 212 -0.41 -13.21 45.56
CA HIS A 212 0.46 -12.05 45.37
C HIS A 212 -0.31 -10.74 45.07
N ALA A 213 -1.58 -10.68 45.45
CA ALA A 213 -2.50 -9.55 45.17
C ALA A 213 -2.13 -8.20 45.80
N SER A 214 -1.00 -8.11 46.50
CA SER A 214 -0.55 -6.83 47.13
C SER A 214 0.30 -5.95 46.19
N VAL A 215 0.55 -6.36 44.94
CA VAL A 215 1.43 -5.61 44.01
C VAL A 215 0.76 -5.35 42.66
N ALA A 216 -0.57 -5.39 42.56
CA ALA A 216 -1.27 -4.81 41.43
C ALA A 216 -1.26 -3.27 41.55
N GLY A 217 -0.06 -2.69 41.55
CA GLY A 217 0.10 -1.25 41.40
C GLY A 217 -0.43 -0.84 40.03
N THR A 218 -1.22 0.21 40.03
CA THR A 218 -1.59 0.93 38.79
C THR A 218 -0.30 1.15 37.99
N GLU A 219 -0.21 0.54 36.80
CA GLU A 219 0.96 0.79 35.92
C GLU A 219 1.12 2.31 35.78
N PRO A 220 2.31 2.87 36.02
CA PRO A 220 2.52 4.29 35.85
C PRO A 220 2.21 4.69 34.42
N ASP A 221 1.63 5.88 34.26
CA ASP A 221 1.39 6.45 32.93
C ASP A 221 2.75 6.69 32.24
N VAL A 222 3.06 5.82 31.29
CA VAL A 222 4.37 5.84 30.61
C VAL A 222 4.26 6.68 29.35
N SER A 223 4.89 7.85 29.38
CA SER A 223 5.07 8.64 28.16
C SER A 223 6.10 7.96 27.25
N LEU A 224 5.64 7.43 26.14
CA LEU A 224 6.50 6.82 25.14
C LEU A 224 7.13 7.89 24.23
N PRO A 225 8.40 7.75 23.82
CA PRO A 225 9.00 8.67 22.85
C PRO A 225 8.21 8.70 21.55
N ILE A 226 8.02 9.90 21.00
CA ILE A 226 7.36 10.08 19.70
C ILE A 226 8.22 9.45 18.61
N ALA A 227 7.59 8.69 17.71
CA ALA A 227 8.29 8.12 16.55
C ALA A 227 8.69 9.22 15.57
N THR A 228 9.88 9.09 14.99
CA THR A 228 10.30 9.97 13.91
C THR A 228 9.51 9.67 12.63
N GLY A 229 9.40 10.66 11.71
CA GLY A 229 8.71 10.45 10.43
C GLY A 229 9.26 9.26 9.64
N GLY A 230 10.56 9.04 9.66
CA GLY A 230 11.20 7.90 8.99
C GLY A 230 10.81 6.55 9.62
N GLU A 231 10.73 6.46 10.95
CA GLU A 231 10.25 5.27 11.66
C GLU A 231 8.80 4.96 11.33
N GLU A 232 7.96 6.00 11.23
CA GLU A 232 6.55 5.86 10.87
C GLU A 232 6.38 5.32 9.44
N VAL A 233 7.07 5.91 8.47
CA VAL A 233 7.05 5.45 7.07
C VAL A 233 7.55 4.01 6.96
N ALA A 234 8.67 3.68 7.63
CA ALA A 234 9.20 2.33 7.63
C ALA A 234 8.24 1.31 8.29
N ALA A 235 7.51 1.72 9.32
CA ALA A 235 6.49 0.89 9.97
C ALA A 235 5.27 0.69 9.05
N ASP A 236 4.83 1.72 8.33
CA ASP A 236 3.75 1.64 7.35
C ASP A 236 4.09 0.64 6.23
N TYR A 237 5.28 0.72 5.64
CA TYR A 237 5.71 -0.24 4.61
C TYR A 237 5.79 -1.68 5.13
N ARG A 238 6.21 -1.88 6.38
CA ARG A 238 6.22 -3.22 7.00
C ARG A 238 4.82 -3.78 7.19
N SER A 239 3.87 -2.97 7.66
CA SER A 239 2.52 -3.39 8.04
C SER A 239 1.51 -3.37 6.90
N LEU A 240 1.59 -2.39 5.99
CA LEU A 240 0.64 -2.17 4.89
C LEU A 240 1.27 -2.39 3.50
N GLY A 241 2.59 -2.25 3.37
CA GLY A 241 3.29 -2.26 2.08
C GLY A 241 3.22 -0.90 1.35
N LEU A 242 2.72 0.12 2.02
CA LEU A 242 2.63 1.50 1.51
C LEU A 242 2.63 2.48 2.69
N SER A 243 2.89 3.76 2.43
CA SER A 243 2.66 4.84 3.41
C SER A 243 1.83 5.96 2.79
N LEU A 244 0.90 6.48 3.58
CA LEU A 244 0.15 7.68 3.23
C LEU A 244 0.80 8.96 3.75
N LYS A 245 1.84 8.84 4.60
CA LYS A 245 2.54 9.96 5.26
C LYS A 245 3.57 10.59 4.33
N ALA A 246 4.53 9.81 3.85
CA ALA A 246 5.56 10.23 2.90
C ALA A 246 6.12 9.04 2.11
N HIS A 247 6.76 9.34 0.98
CA HIS A 247 7.52 8.32 0.25
C HIS A 247 8.91 8.15 0.88
N PRO A 248 9.48 6.92 0.95
CA PRO A 248 10.79 6.67 1.57
C PRO A 248 11.92 7.51 0.97
N VAL A 249 11.93 7.68 -0.34
CA VAL A 249 12.96 8.49 -1.03
C VAL A 249 12.84 9.97 -0.67
N THR A 250 11.63 10.49 -0.49
CA THR A 250 11.40 11.88 -0.08
C THR A 250 11.97 12.16 1.32
N MET A 251 11.90 11.18 2.22
CA MET A 251 12.49 11.32 3.56
C MET A 251 14.02 11.41 3.52
N LEU A 252 14.65 10.83 2.49
CA LEU A 252 16.10 10.85 2.27
C LEU A 252 16.54 12.02 1.37
N ALA A 253 15.60 12.73 0.73
CA ALA A 253 15.89 13.72 -0.30
C ALA A 253 16.96 14.77 0.10
N PRO A 254 16.97 15.36 1.31
CA PRO A 254 18.00 16.32 1.68
C PRO A 254 19.42 15.73 1.65
N HIS A 255 19.60 14.50 2.13
CA HIS A 255 20.90 13.82 2.13
C HIS A 255 21.32 13.41 0.71
N LEU A 256 20.37 12.94 -0.09
CA LEU A 256 20.60 12.51 -1.46
C LEU A 256 20.99 13.68 -2.36
N GLN A 257 20.31 14.81 -2.24
CA GLN A 257 20.62 16.04 -2.99
C GLN A 257 22.00 16.58 -2.61
N ALA A 258 22.34 16.62 -1.32
CA ALA A 258 23.67 17.02 -0.85
C ALA A 258 24.78 16.11 -1.40
N ALA A 259 24.49 14.84 -1.66
CA ALA A 259 25.42 13.88 -2.28
C ALA A 259 25.39 13.91 -3.83
N GLY A 260 24.63 14.80 -4.45
CA GLY A 260 24.53 14.95 -5.91
C GLY A 260 23.66 13.92 -6.61
N TRP A 261 22.76 13.26 -5.88
CA TRP A 261 21.75 12.36 -6.46
C TRP A 261 20.52 13.15 -6.93
N GLN A 262 19.94 12.69 -8.01
CA GLN A 262 18.81 13.34 -8.69
C GLN A 262 17.55 12.48 -8.60
N SER A 263 16.38 13.10 -8.78
CA SER A 263 15.09 12.40 -8.83
C SER A 263 14.92 11.64 -10.14
N CYS A 264 14.02 10.65 -10.14
CA CYS A 264 13.66 9.91 -11.35
C CYS A 264 13.06 10.80 -12.45
N ALA A 265 12.45 11.93 -12.08
CA ALA A 265 11.93 12.91 -13.03
C ALA A 265 12.99 13.44 -14.00
N MET A 266 14.21 13.65 -13.52
CA MET A 266 15.29 14.19 -14.34
C MET A 266 15.64 13.31 -15.55
N ALA A 267 15.36 12.01 -15.48
CA ALA A 267 15.65 11.10 -16.59
C ALA A 267 14.75 11.34 -17.82
N HIS A 268 13.60 12.00 -17.66
CA HIS A 268 12.69 12.31 -18.76
C HIS A 268 13.10 13.56 -19.57
N ASP A 269 13.87 14.44 -18.95
CA ASP A 269 14.17 15.76 -19.52
C ASP A 269 15.59 15.88 -20.09
N VAL A 270 16.43 14.85 -19.92
CA VAL A 270 17.82 14.87 -20.40
C VAL A 270 17.97 14.28 -21.79
N ARG A 271 19.01 14.73 -22.48
CA ARG A 271 19.38 14.19 -23.80
C ARG A 271 19.89 12.75 -23.68
N ASP A 272 19.64 11.97 -24.72
CA ASP A 272 20.20 10.62 -24.83
C ASP A 272 21.74 10.63 -24.67
N GLY A 273 22.27 9.58 -24.03
CA GLY A 273 23.70 9.47 -23.71
C GLY A 273 24.16 10.24 -22.45
N THR A 274 23.29 11.01 -21.80
CA THR A 274 23.64 11.73 -20.56
C THR A 274 23.78 10.76 -19.37
N ARG A 275 24.85 10.91 -18.58
CA ARG A 275 25.06 10.16 -17.35
C ARG A 275 24.33 10.85 -16.19
N LEU A 276 23.48 10.08 -15.50
CA LEU A 276 22.74 10.54 -14.33
C LEU A 276 23.08 9.70 -13.10
N ARG A 277 22.96 10.30 -11.93
CA ARG A 277 22.96 9.61 -10.63
C ARG A 277 21.55 9.69 -10.08
N LEU A 278 20.82 8.60 -10.21
CA LEU A 278 19.42 8.53 -9.78
C LEU A 278 19.31 7.62 -8.57
N VAL A 279 18.29 7.88 -7.76
CA VAL A 279 17.92 7.03 -6.64
C VAL A 279 16.42 6.84 -6.63
N GLY A 280 15.98 5.60 -6.36
CA GLY A 280 14.56 5.28 -6.28
C GLY A 280 14.30 4.02 -5.45
N LEU A 281 13.06 3.85 -5.03
CA LEU A 281 12.55 2.62 -4.44
C LEU A 281 12.38 1.57 -5.55
N VAL A 282 12.91 0.37 -5.35
CA VAL A 282 12.75 -0.73 -6.31
C VAL A 282 11.35 -1.32 -6.15
N THR A 283 10.45 -0.98 -7.06
CA THR A 283 9.07 -1.48 -7.06
C THR A 283 8.90 -2.74 -7.89
N MET A 284 9.76 -2.94 -8.88
CA MET A 284 9.75 -4.13 -9.73
C MET A 284 11.18 -4.57 -10.03
N ARG A 285 11.38 -5.90 -10.07
CA ARG A 285 12.63 -6.53 -10.46
C ARG A 285 12.33 -7.80 -11.24
N GLN A 286 12.68 -7.81 -12.50
CA GLN A 286 12.42 -8.94 -13.41
C GLN A 286 13.69 -9.39 -14.10
N ARG A 287 13.88 -10.70 -14.22
CA ARG A 287 14.93 -11.34 -15.02
C ARG A 287 14.28 -12.38 -15.92
N PRO A 288 13.72 -11.98 -17.09
CA PRO A 288 13.10 -12.91 -18.01
C PRO A 288 14.10 -13.93 -18.53
N GLY A 289 13.71 -15.20 -18.63
CA GLY A 289 14.57 -16.25 -19.18
C GLY A 289 15.02 -15.99 -20.62
N THR A 290 14.20 -15.27 -21.38
CA THR A 290 14.46 -14.89 -22.78
C THR A 290 15.41 -13.70 -22.94
N ALA A 291 15.73 -12.97 -21.85
CA ALA A 291 16.53 -11.75 -21.91
C ALA A 291 18.03 -11.96 -21.66
N SER A 292 18.55 -13.17 -21.86
CA SER A 292 19.99 -13.50 -21.81
C SER A 292 20.72 -12.95 -20.56
N GLY A 293 20.04 -12.98 -19.39
CA GLY A 293 20.60 -12.53 -18.12
C GLY A 293 20.42 -11.04 -17.80
N THR A 294 19.80 -10.27 -18.67
CA THR A 294 19.44 -8.88 -18.42
C THR A 294 18.39 -8.78 -17.30
N VAL A 295 18.56 -7.79 -16.41
CA VAL A 295 17.60 -7.49 -15.35
C VAL A 295 16.89 -6.17 -15.66
N PHE A 296 15.58 -6.18 -15.52
CA PHE A 296 14.74 -4.98 -15.64
C PHE A 296 14.31 -4.56 -14.22
N LEU A 297 14.56 -3.31 -13.90
CA LEU A 297 14.16 -2.69 -12.64
C LEU A 297 13.17 -1.58 -12.92
N THR A 298 12.21 -1.39 -12.02
CA THR A 298 11.46 -0.15 -11.95
C THR A 298 11.86 0.54 -10.65
N LEU A 299 12.42 1.74 -10.78
CA LEU A 299 12.73 2.64 -9.68
C LEU A 299 11.63 3.69 -9.57
N GLU A 300 11.19 3.96 -8.36
CA GLU A 300 10.12 4.93 -8.10
C GLU A 300 10.59 5.93 -7.04
N ASP A 301 10.37 7.20 -7.30
CA ASP A 301 10.36 8.25 -6.28
C ASP A 301 8.91 8.67 -5.99
N ASP A 302 8.71 9.79 -5.28
CA ASP A 302 7.36 10.26 -4.90
C ASP A 302 6.46 10.60 -6.11
N ILE A 303 7.06 10.95 -7.24
CA ILE A 303 6.35 11.55 -8.37
C ILE A 303 6.42 10.65 -9.61
N HIS A 304 7.59 10.05 -9.89
CA HIS A 304 7.88 9.36 -11.14
C HIS A 304 8.39 7.94 -10.93
N ALA A 305 8.09 7.09 -11.90
CA ALA A 305 8.66 5.76 -12.02
C ALA A 305 9.55 5.68 -13.27
N LEU A 306 10.72 5.07 -13.15
CA LEU A 306 11.70 4.92 -14.20
C LEU A 306 12.04 3.46 -14.41
N ASN A 307 11.98 3.00 -15.66
CA ASN A 307 12.45 1.67 -16.01
C ASN A 307 13.95 1.69 -16.32
N VAL A 308 14.69 0.83 -15.64
CA VAL A 308 16.15 0.71 -15.76
C VAL A 308 16.49 -0.67 -16.29
N ILE A 309 17.33 -0.72 -17.32
CA ILE A 309 17.86 -1.96 -17.89
C ILE A 309 19.26 -2.18 -17.36
N VAL A 310 19.46 -3.30 -16.67
CA VAL A 310 20.78 -3.70 -16.13
C VAL A 310 21.31 -4.84 -16.98
N TRP A 311 22.38 -4.55 -17.72
CA TRP A 311 23.01 -5.51 -18.60
C TRP A 311 23.71 -6.64 -17.84
N PRO A 312 23.86 -7.84 -18.42
CA PRO A 312 24.37 -9.04 -17.73
C PRO A 312 25.69 -8.81 -16.98
N LYS A 313 26.66 -8.12 -17.60
CA LYS A 313 27.95 -7.80 -16.97
C LYS A 313 27.79 -7.01 -15.68
N LEU A 314 26.89 -6.02 -15.64
CA LEU A 314 26.59 -5.23 -14.44
C LEU A 314 25.80 -6.04 -13.42
N THR A 315 24.92 -6.93 -13.89
CA THR A 315 24.16 -7.84 -13.02
C THR A 315 25.09 -8.77 -12.23
N GLU A 316 26.18 -9.24 -12.84
CA GLU A 316 27.17 -10.06 -12.14
C GLU A 316 27.99 -9.23 -11.14
N THR A 317 28.46 -8.05 -11.57
CA THR A 317 29.30 -7.16 -10.74
C THR A 317 28.55 -6.66 -9.51
N TYR A 318 27.29 -6.28 -9.64
CA TYR A 318 26.48 -5.65 -8.57
C TYR A 318 25.37 -6.57 -8.07
N ARG A 319 25.55 -7.89 -8.17
CA ARG A 319 24.51 -8.89 -7.89
C ARG A 319 23.85 -8.71 -6.51
N GLU A 320 24.64 -8.48 -5.49
CA GLU A 320 24.12 -8.35 -4.12
C GLU A 320 23.24 -7.10 -3.98
N ALA A 321 23.73 -5.95 -4.42
CA ALA A 321 22.94 -4.71 -4.42
C ALA A 321 21.66 -4.87 -5.22
N LEU A 322 21.75 -5.42 -6.43
CA LEU A 322 20.58 -5.62 -7.31
C LEU A 322 19.54 -6.57 -6.73
N LEU A 323 19.93 -7.59 -5.95
CA LEU A 323 18.98 -8.57 -5.43
C LEU A 323 18.40 -8.21 -4.07
N ARG A 324 19.14 -7.47 -3.24
CA ARG A 324 18.79 -7.23 -1.82
C ARG A 324 18.35 -5.81 -1.52
N SER A 325 18.83 -4.81 -2.27
CA SER A 325 18.50 -3.42 -1.95
C SER A 325 17.05 -3.10 -2.32
N GLN A 326 16.37 -2.42 -1.43
CA GLN A 326 15.03 -1.87 -1.68
C GLN A 326 15.09 -0.45 -2.25
N ILE A 327 16.17 0.25 -2.01
CA ILE A 327 16.49 1.56 -2.60
C ILE A 327 17.81 1.39 -3.35
N LEU A 328 17.81 1.79 -4.58
CA LEU A 328 18.96 1.76 -5.48
C LEU A 328 19.17 3.14 -6.11
#